data_ead0e6a240b2ea6bce8daf69f156976a
#
_entry.id   ead0e6a240b2ea6bce8daf69f156976a
#
_cell.length_a   1.000
_cell.length_b   1.000
_cell.length_c   1.000
_cell.angle_alpha   90.00
_cell.angle_beta   90.00
_cell.angle_gamma   90.00
#
_symmetry.space_group_name_H-M   'P 1'
#
loop_
_entity.id
_entity.type
_entity.pdbx_description
1 polymer ?
#
loop_
_entity_poly.entity_id
_entity_poly.type
_entity_poly.pdbx_seq_one_letter_code
_entity_poly.pdbx_strand_id
1 'polypeptide(L)'
;MDQTRPITAVHYDYPDQEYTTDHVARHMDIIGVNKYSAWYTDPGHTELITRQIVSSLKRWREAHGKPLMVTEYGADTVAGLHALPSLQFTEDFQSSFLEEYFKAFNVLREEGIWFIGEMPWVFADFMTKQEPRRVAGNRKGLFTRQRQPKAAAFFMIMR
;
A
#
# COMPACT_ATOMS: atom_id res chain seq x y z
N MET A 1 11.68 15.49 24.25
CA MET A 1 10.86 15.27 23.04
C MET A 1 9.55 16.02 23.22
N ASP A 2 9.00 16.53 22.12
CA ASP A 2 7.67 17.16 22.11
C ASP A 2 6.60 16.09 22.42
N GLN A 3 5.86 16.25 23.51
CA GLN A 3 4.79 15.32 23.93
C GLN A 3 3.42 15.74 23.43
N THR A 4 3.32 16.80 22.63
CA THR A 4 2.04 17.33 22.13
C THR A 4 1.59 16.68 20.83
N ARG A 5 2.45 15.90 20.17
CA ARG A 5 2.16 15.23 18.90
C ARG A 5 2.46 13.74 18.99
N PRO A 6 1.61 12.88 18.37
CA PRO A 6 1.86 11.44 18.34
C PRO A 6 3.14 11.13 17.55
N ILE A 7 3.84 10.10 18.02
CA ILE A 7 5.06 9.58 17.39
C ILE A 7 4.68 8.37 16.54
N THR A 8 5.21 8.31 15.33
CA THR A 8 5.05 7.16 14.42
C THR A 8 6.37 6.76 13.78
N ALA A 9 6.46 5.51 13.38
CA ALA A 9 7.49 4.99 12.49
C ALA A 9 6.85 4.06 11.47
N VAL A 10 7.54 3.89 10.33
CA VAL A 10 7.11 3.00 9.27
C VAL A 10 7.77 1.64 9.45
N HIS A 11 6.95 0.60 9.46
CA HIS A 11 7.35 -0.79 9.53
C HIS A 11 7.15 -1.47 8.18
N TYR A 12 8.06 -2.35 7.82
CA TYR A 12 7.86 -3.24 6.68
C TYR A 12 7.22 -4.54 7.16
N ASP A 13 6.19 -4.98 6.48
CA ASP A 13 5.45 -6.20 6.82
C ASP A 13 5.91 -7.36 5.93
N TYR A 14 6.83 -8.15 6.45
CA TYR A 14 7.25 -9.39 5.80
C TYR A 14 6.22 -10.50 6.03
N PRO A 15 5.97 -11.39 5.05
CA PRO A 15 5.01 -12.48 5.20
C PRO A 15 5.27 -13.40 6.39
N ASP A 16 6.54 -13.59 6.73
CA ASP A 16 7.00 -14.49 7.80
C ASP A 16 7.34 -13.73 9.11
N GLN A 17 7.03 -12.44 9.17
CA GLN A 17 7.34 -11.63 10.35
C GLN A 17 6.41 -11.97 11.51
N GLU A 18 7.00 -12.22 12.66
CA GLU A 18 6.26 -12.27 13.92
C GLU A 18 5.99 -10.85 14.42
N TYR A 19 4.75 -10.40 14.34
CA TYR A 19 4.36 -9.01 14.65
C TYR A 19 4.69 -8.59 16.09
N THR A 20 4.74 -9.56 17.01
CA THR A 20 5.07 -9.34 18.43
C THR A 20 6.56 -9.05 18.65
N THR A 21 7.43 -9.39 17.71
CA THR A 21 8.88 -9.19 17.83
C THR A 21 9.36 -7.81 17.39
N ASP A 22 8.49 -6.99 16.78
CA ASP A 22 8.85 -5.62 16.45
C ASP A 22 8.91 -4.75 17.71
N HIS A 23 10.13 -4.62 18.24
CA HIS A 23 10.37 -3.86 19.45
C HIS A 23 10.22 -2.35 19.29
N VAL A 24 10.26 -1.81 18.07
CA VAL A 24 10.09 -0.39 17.81
C VAL A 24 8.61 0.00 17.86
N ALA A 25 7.72 -0.82 17.33
CA ALA A 25 6.28 -0.58 17.30
C ALA A 25 5.67 -0.30 18.68
N ARG A 26 6.17 -0.97 19.74
CA ARG A 26 5.69 -0.73 21.12
C ARG A 26 5.93 0.69 21.63
N HIS A 27 6.90 1.41 21.09
CA HIS A 27 7.24 2.78 21.48
C HIS A 27 6.54 3.86 20.65
N MET A 28 5.80 3.46 19.61
CA MET A 28 5.06 4.38 18.75
C MET A 28 3.64 4.61 19.29
N ASP A 29 3.09 5.79 19.07
CA ASP A 29 1.67 6.10 19.35
C ASP A 29 0.77 5.61 18.23
N ILE A 30 1.28 5.67 16.99
CA ILE A 30 0.64 5.20 15.77
C ILE A 30 1.62 4.29 15.04
N ILE A 31 1.15 3.16 14.51
CA ILE A 31 1.97 2.24 13.72
C ILE A 31 1.69 2.47 12.23
N GLY A 32 2.72 2.87 11.49
CA GLY A 32 2.71 2.92 10.03
C GLY A 32 3.22 1.60 9.44
N VAL A 33 2.53 1.06 8.43
CA VAL A 33 2.93 -0.21 7.80
C VAL A 33 2.94 -0.07 6.28
N ASN A 34 4.03 -0.45 5.63
CA ASN A 34 4.11 -0.57 4.17
C ASN A 34 3.56 -1.91 3.71
N LYS A 35 2.63 -1.90 2.75
CA LYS A 35 1.91 -3.09 2.28
C LYS A 35 1.98 -3.22 0.76
N TYR A 36 2.48 -4.36 0.29
CA TYR A 36 2.66 -4.61 -1.14
C TYR A 36 2.18 -6.01 -1.56
N SER A 37 1.06 -6.49 -1.01
CA SER A 37 0.37 -7.71 -1.46
C SER A 37 0.03 -7.61 -2.95
N ALA A 38 0.13 -8.70 -3.67
CA ALA A 38 0.00 -8.80 -5.12
C ALA A 38 1.07 -8.06 -5.95
N TRP A 39 2.04 -7.40 -5.29
CA TRP A 39 3.17 -6.78 -5.97
C TRP A 39 4.52 -7.44 -5.63
N TYR A 40 4.94 -7.43 -4.36
CA TYR A 40 6.14 -8.13 -3.91
C TYR A 40 5.83 -9.51 -3.33
N THR A 41 4.66 -9.69 -2.75
CA THR A 41 4.12 -10.97 -2.27
C THR A 41 2.97 -11.36 -3.17
N ASP A 42 2.92 -12.62 -3.62
CA ASP A 42 1.92 -13.17 -4.56
C ASP A 42 1.72 -12.28 -5.80
N PRO A 43 2.80 -12.01 -6.60
CA PRO A 43 2.74 -11.05 -7.68
C PRO A 43 1.63 -11.36 -8.69
N GLY A 44 0.80 -10.36 -9.00
CA GLY A 44 -0.28 -10.49 -9.97
C GLY A 44 -1.61 -11.00 -9.41
N HIS A 45 -1.64 -11.53 -8.18
CA HIS A 45 -2.83 -12.12 -7.53
C HIS A 45 -3.63 -11.07 -6.76
N THR A 46 -4.31 -10.17 -7.48
CA THR A 46 -5.10 -9.10 -6.85
C THR A 46 -6.25 -9.61 -6.00
N GLU A 47 -6.81 -10.78 -6.31
CA GLU A 47 -7.87 -11.45 -5.56
C GLU A 47 -7.48 -11.82 -4.12
N LEU A 48 -6.18 -11.85 -3.81
CA LEU A 48 -5.69 -12.15 -2.47
C LEU A 48 -5.56 -10.90 -1.59
N ILE A 49 -5.51 -9.71 -2.18
CA ILE A 49 -5.19 -8.44 -1.49
C ILE A 49 -6.11 -8.21 -0.29
N THR A 50 -7.42 -8.18 -0.50
CA THR A 50 -8.39 -7.87 0.56
C THR A 50 -8.18 -8.76 1.77
N ARG A 51 -8.10 -10.08 1.58
CA ARG A 51 -7.89 -11.04 2.67
C ARG A 51 -6.54 -10.83 3.38
N GLN A 52 -5.46 -10.66 2.62
CA GLN A 52 -4.12 -10.51 3.17
C GLN A 52 -3.96 -9.22 3.97
N ILE A 53 -4.47 -8.10 3.45
CA ILE A 53 -4.38 -6.79 4.11
C ILE A 53 -5.20 -6.79 5.41
N VAL A 54 -6.45 -7.25 5.36
CA VAL A 54 -7.31 -7.32 6.55
C VAL A 54 -6.68 -8.22 7.61
N SER A 55 -6.26 -9.43 7.25
CA SER A 55 -5.64 -10.37 8.19
C SER A 55 -4.35 -9.81 8.80
N SER A 56 -3.47 -9.23 8.00
CA SER A 56 -2.20 -8.67 8.47
C SER A 56 -2.40 -7.50 9.42
N LEU A 57 -3.23 -6.52 9.05
CA LEU A 57 -3.42 -5.33 9.90
C LEU A 57 -4.15 -5.67 11.21
N LYS A 58 -5.05 -6.66 11.22
CA LYS A 58 -5.62 -7.18 12.46
C LYS A 58 -4.55 -7.76 13.39
N ARG A 59 -3.61 -8.55 12.88
CA ARG A 59 -2.50 -9.10 13.68
C ARG A 59 -1.62 -7.99 14.26
N TRP A 60 -1.30 -6.96 13.49
CA TRP A 60 -0.62 -5.78 14.00
C TRP A 60 -1.41 -5.12 15.14
N ARG A 61 -2.72 -4.97 14.96
CA ARG A 61 -3.62 -4.42 15.99
C ARG A 61 -3.66 -5.28 17.24
N GLU A 62 -3.79 -6.59 17.11
CA GLU A 62 -3.80 -7.55 18.21
C GLU A 62 -2.49 -7.54 18.99
N ALA A 63 -1.34 -7.51 18.27
CA ALA A 63 -0.02 -7.53 18.88
C ALA A 63 0.30 -6.26 19.70
N HIS A 64 -0.15 -5.09 19.26
CA HIS A 64 0.30 -3.82 19.83
C HIS A 64 -0.81 -2.96 20.44
N GLY A 65 -2.07 -3.20 20.14
CA GLY A 65 -3.21 -2.45 20.69
C GLY A 65 -3.31 -0.98 20.23
N LYS A 66 -2.61 -0.58 19.16
CA LYS A 66 -2.45 0.82 18.73
C LYS A 66 -3.19 1.15 17.47
N PRO A 67 -3.49 2.44 17.21
CA PRO A 67 -3.96 2.88 15.90
C PRO A 67 -2.96 2.52 14.79
N LEU A 68 -3.49 2.16 13.62
CA LEU A 68 -2.71 1.74 12.45
C LEU A 68 -3.02 2.59 11.22
N MET A 69 -2.00 2.81 10.40
CA MET A 69 -2.14 3.36 9.06
C MET A 69 -1.29 2.57 8.06
N VAL A 70 -1.74 2.46 6.83
CA VAL A 70 -0.92 1.96 5.72
C VAL A 70 -0.18 3.15 5.12
N THR A 71 1.13 3.15 5.24
CA THR A 71 2.00 4.25 4.83
C THR A 71 2.50 4.14 3.40
N GLU A 72 2.42 2.93 2.82
CA GLU A 72 2.68 2.72 1.40
C GLU A 72 1.90 1.51 0.88
N TYR A 73 1.31 1.65 -0.30
CA TYR A 73 0.80 0.57 -1.15
C TYR A 73 0.78 1.04 -2.60
N GLY A 74 1.05 0.16 -3.57
CA GLY A 74 1.09 0.56 -4.97
C GLY A 74 1.73 -0.49 -5.89
N ALA A 75 1.46 -0.39 -7.18
CA ALA A 75 1.98 -1.25 -8.23
C ALA A 75 2.61 -0.43 -9.35
N ASP A 76 3.79 -0.86 -9.85
CA ASP A 76 4.43 -0.18 -10.97
C ASP A 76 3.60 -0.35 -12.26
N THR A 77 3.52 0.73 -13.05
CA THR A 77 2.59 0.83 -14.19
C THR A 77 3.19 1.66 -15.30
N VAL A 78 3.22 1.10 -16.49
CA VAL A 78 3.63 1.82 -17.71
C VAL A 78 2.44 2.58 -18.26
N ALA A 79 2.55 3.92 -18.31
CA ALA A 79 1.47 4.76 -18.83
C ALA A 79 1.09 4.39 -20.27
N GLY A 80 -0.20 4.25 -20.53
CA GLY A 80 -0.76 3.84 -21.82
C GLY A 80 -0.69 2.33 -22.11
N LEU A 81 -0.13 1.53 -21.20
CA LEU A 81 -0.13 0.08 -21.34
C LEU A 81 -1.41 -0.51 -20.76
N HIS A 82 -2.18 -1.20 -21.60
CA HIS A 82 -3.44 -1.86 -21.24
C HIS A 82 -3.44 -3.33 -21.65
N ALA A 83 -4.11 -4.18 -20.90
CA ALA A 83 -4.32 -5.59 -21.24
C ALA A 83 -5.61 -6.13 -20.62
N LEU A 84 -6.28 -7.04 -21.35
CA LEU A 84 -7.43 -7.78 -20.84
C LEU A 84 -7.20 -9.28 -21.10
N PRO A 85 -7.11 -10.14 -20.06
CA PRO A 85 -7.13 -9.79 -18.64
C PRO A 85 -5.96 -8.88 -18.21
N SER A 86 -6.13 -8.16 -17.13
CA SER A 86 -5.12 -7.23 -16.62
C SER A 86 -3.84 -7.97 -16.21
N LEU A 87 -2.70 -7.42 -16.60
CA LEU A 87 -1.38 -7.96 -16.28
C LEU A 87 -0.57 -6.94 -15.48
N GLN A 88 0.38 -7.39 -14.68
CA GLN A 88 1.32 -6.49 -14.01
C GLN A 88 1.92 -5.48 -15.00
N PHE A 89 2.19 -4.28 -14.52
CA PHE A 89 2.65 -3.12 -15.27
C PHE A 89 1.60 -2.45 -16.18
N THR A 90 0.37 -2.96 -16.30
CA THR A 90 -0.71 -2.28 -17.01
C THR A 90 -1.45 -1.28 -16.12
N GLU A 91 -2.09 -0.26 -16.71
CA GLU A 91 -2.95 0.66 -15.97
C GLU A 91 -4.19 -0.03 -15.41
N ASP A 92 -4.70 -1.05 -16.12
CA ASP A 92 -5.81 -1.90 -15.67
C ASP A 92 -5.43 -2.66 -14.38
N PHE A 93 -4.21 -3.21 -14.32
CA PHE A 93 -3.72 -3.88 -13.12
C PHE A 93 -3.59 -2.91 -11.95
N GLN A 94 -3.02 -1.71 -12.15
CA GLN A 94 -2.89 -0.72 -11.10
C GLN A 94 -4.26 -0.31 -10.53
N SER A 95 -5.25 -0.13 -11.41
CA SER A 95 -6.63 0.22 -11.01
C SER A 95 -7.29 -0.91 -10.21
N SER A 96 -7.22 -2.15 -10.69
CA SER A 96 -7.74 -3.34 -9.97
C SER A 96 -7.03 -3.55 -8.64
N PHE A 97 -5.71 -3.35 -8.60
CA PHE A 97 -4.92 -3.41 -7.37
C PHE A 97 -5.43 -2.40 -6.33
N LEU A 98 -5.62 -1.14 -6.71
CA LEU A 98 -6.14 -0.12 -5.81
C LEU A 98 -7.57 -0.42 -5.35
N GLU A 99 -8.42 -0.91 -6.23
CA GLU A 99 -9.78 -1.31 -5.89
C GLU A 99 -9.80 -2.34 -4.76
N GLU A 100 -8.99 -3.39 -4.86
CA GLU A 100 -8.91 -4.42 -3.83
C GLU A 100 -8.35 -3.89 -2.49
N TYR A 101 -7.36 -2.99 -2.54
CA TYR A 101 -6.89 -2.30 -1.33
C TYR A 101 -7.99 -1.45 -0.69
N PHE A 102 -8.80 -0.75 -1.50
CA PHE A 102 -9.91 0.04 -0.98
C PHE A 102 -10.99 -0.83 -0.34
N LYS A 103 -11.30 -2.00 -0.91
CA LYS A 103 -12.19 -2.98 -0.28
C LYS A 103 -11.67 -3.39 1.09
N ALA A 104 -10.37 -3.72 1.19
CA ALA A 104 -9.74 -4.05 2.46
C ALA A 104 -9.85 -2.92 3.49
N PHE A 105 -9.54 -1.69 3.09
CA PHE A 105 -9.59 -0.52 3.97
C PHE A 105 -11.01 -0.18 4.44
N ASN A 106 -12.01 -0.39 3.59
CA ASN A 106 -13.41 -0.22 3.98
C ASN A 106 -13.81 -1.23 5.06
N VAL A 107 -13.47 -2.52 4.88
CA VAL A 107 -13.69 -3.55 5.91
C VAL A 107 -13.05 -3.15 7.24
N LEU A 108 -11.81 -2.66 7.22
CA LEU A 108 -11.10 -2.25 8.44
C LEU A 108 -11.74 -1.02 9.13
N ARG A 109 -12.28 -0.08 8.37
CA ARG A 109 -12.99 1.09 8.90
C ARG A 109 -14.34 0.73 9.54
N GLU A 110 -15.04 -0.25 8.99
CA GLU A 110 -16.30 -0.76 9.53
C GLU A 110 -16.10 -1.45 10.88
N GLU A 111 -14.91 -2.01 11.13
CA GLU A 111 -14.58 -2.69 12.40
C GLU A 111 -14.20 -1.73 13.55
N GLY A 112 -14.03 -0.45 13.28
CA GLY A 112 -13.75 0.55 14.30
C GLY A 112 -12.72 1.61 13.89
N ILE A 113 -12.48 2.52 14.80
CA ILE A 113 -11.67 3.74 14.57
C ILE A 113 -10.15 3.52 14.65
N TRP A 114 -9.70 2.29 14.78
CA TRP A 114 -8.27 1.97 14.95
C TRP A 114 -7.48 2.03 13.64
N PHE A 115 -8.14 1.81 12.48
CA PHE A 115 -7.54 2.03 11.18
C PHE A 115 -7.75 3.48 10.76
N ILE A 116 -6.70 4.30 10.87
CA ILE A 116 -6.81 5.76 10.82
C ILE A 116 -6.40 6.39 9.48
N GLY A 117 -5.84 5.62 8.54
CA GLY A 117 -5.51 6.18 7.24
C GLY A 117 -4.70 5.27 6.33
N GLU A 118 -4.60 5.70 5.08
CA GLU A 118 -3.76 5.08 4.06
C GLU A 118 -3.14 6.12 3.13
N MET A 119 -1.94 5.81 2.61
CA MET A 119 -1.18 6.64 1.69
C MET A 119 -0.70 5.80 0.51
N PRO A 120 -1.16 6.06 -0.73
CA PRO A 120 -0.66 5.35 -1.89
C PRO A 120 0.80 5.72 -2.17
N TRP A 121 1.62 4.75 -2.47
CA TRP A 121 2.95 4.96 -3.01
C TRP A 121 2.91 4.81 -4.54
N VAL A 122 2.95 5.87 -5.34
CA VAL A 122 3.33 7.23 -4.97
C VAL A 122 2.56 8.24 -5.82
N PHE A 123 2.62 9.51 -5.50
CA PHE A 123 1.96 10.58 -6.29
C PHE A 123 2.38 10.53 -7.76
N ALA A 124 3.67 10.53 -8.06
CA ALA A 124 4.16 10.52 -9.44
C ALA A 124 5.42 9.67 -9.60
N ASP A 125 5.58 9.10 -10.79
CA ASP A 125 6.76 8.34 -11.19
C ASP A 125 8.05 9.13 -10.99
N PHE A 126 9.11 8.44 -10.58
CA PHE A 126 10.42 9.05 -10.40
C PHE A 126 11.57 8.11 -10.76
N MET A 127 12.76 8.67 -11.01
CA MET A 127 13.93 7.89 -11.36
C MET A 127 14.48 7.14 -10.16
N THR A 128 14.88 5.89 -10.40
CA THR A 128 15.61 5.04 -9.47
C THR A 128 16.71 4.30 -10.23
N LYS A 129 17.54 3.57 -9.51
CA LYS A 129 18.43 2.57 -10.11
C LYS A 129 17.58 1.60 -10.95
N GLN A 130 18.10 1.23 -12.13
CA GLN A 130 17.46 0.25 -13.01
C GLN A 130 17.71 -1.17 -12.48
N GLU A 131 16.65 -1.95 -12.42
CA GLU A 131 16.67 -3.35 -12.00
C GLU A 131 15.38 -4.04 -12.48
N PRO A 132 15.27 -5.38 -12.47
CA PRO A 132 14.11 -6.09 -13.03
C PRO A 132 12.75 -5.62 -12.51
N ARG A 133 12.67 -5.14 -11.26
CA ARG A 133 11.45 -4.60 -10.65
C ARG A 133 11.34 -3.07 -10.74
N ARG A 134 12.28 -2.40 -11.44
CA ARG A 134 12.35 -0.94 -11.60
C ARG A 134 12.62 -0.56 -13.04
N VAL A 135 11.79 -1.05 -13.93
CA VAL A 135 11.88 -0.78 -15.37
C VAL A 135 11.61 0.70 -15.62
N ALA A 136 12.63 1.42 -16.07
CA ALA A 136 12.60 2.87 -16.30
C ALA A 136 12.30 3.72 -15.04
N GLY A 137 12.68 3.24 -13.84
CA GLY A 137 12.50 3.91 -12.55
C GLY A 137 11.37 3.34 -11.69
N ASN A 138 10.96 4.07 -10.66
CA ASN A 138 9.77 3.76 -9.89
C ASN A 138 8.52 4.25 -10.66
N ARG A 139 7.67 3.33 -11.04
CA ARG A 139 6.48 3.59 -11.84
C ARG A 139 5.16 3.39 -11.09
N LYS A 140 5.22 3.41 -9.77
CA LYS A 140 4.03 3.29 -8.90
C LYS A 140 3.21 4.58 -8.83
N GLY A 141 3.64 5.63 -9.51
CA GLY A 141 2.93 6.89 -9.55
C GLY A 141 1.48 6.76 -10.03
N LEU A 142 0.58 7.51 -9.41
CA LEU A 142 -0.75 7.79 -9.96
C LEU A 142 -0.64 8.70 -11.19
N PHE A 143 0.43 9.49 -11.23
CA PHE A 143 0.80 10.34 -12.35
C PHE A 143 2.14 9.89 -12.94
N THR A 144 2.36 10.18 -14.22
CA THR A 144 3.67 10.04 -14.83
C THR A 144 4.67 11.03 -14.22
N ARG A 145 5.96 10.87 -14.54
CA ARG A 145 6.99 11.84 -14.12
C ARG A 145 6.69 13.27 -14.59
N GLN A 146 6.03 13.42 -15.76
CA GLN A 146 5.60 14.70 -16.33
C GLN A 146 4.25 15.18 -15.78
N ARG A 147 3.68 14.48 -14.78
CA ARG A 147 2.40 14.80 -14.12
C ARG A 147 1.17 14.56 -15.00
N GLN A 148 1.27 13.73 -16.01
CA GLN A 148 0.11 13.24 -16.76
C GLN A 148 -0.61 12.17 -15.91
N PRO A 149 -1.92 12.24 -15.75
CA PRO A 149 -2.66 11.24 -14.95
C PRO A 149 -2.65 9.88 -15.67
N LYS A 150 -2.51 8.81 -14.89
CA LYS A 150 -2.81 7.44 -15.30
C LYS A 150 -4.26 7.10 -14.91
N ALA A 151 -4.81 6.00 -15.39
CA ALA A 151 -6.17 5.56 -15.04
C ALA A 151 -6.42 5.54 -13.53
N ALA A 152 -5.44 5.11 -12.75
CA ALA A 152 -5.50 5.08 -11.29
C ALA A 152 -5.71 6.46 -10.63
N ALA A 153 -5.26 7.56 -11.24
CA ALA A 153 -5.49 8.90 -10.72
C ALA A 153 -6.98 9.26 -10.76
N PHE A 154 -7.68 8.91 -11.83
CA PHE A 154 -9.13 9.12 -11.93
C PHE A 154 -9.90 8.21 -10.97
N PHE A 155 -9.46 6.98 -10.81
CA PHE A 155 -10.05 6.05 -9.86
C PHE A 155 -9.97 6.56 -8.41
N MET A 156 -8.86 7.19 -8.03
CA MET A 156 -8.68 7.81 -6.71
C MET A 156 -9.62 8.98 -6.45
N ILE A 157 -9.97 9.76 -7.48
CA ILE A 157 -10.88 10.93 -7.34
C ILE A 157 -12.32 10.47 -7.07
N MET A 158 -12.71 9.30 -7.58
CA MET A 158 -14.06 8.75 -7.41
C MET A 158 -14.31 8.10 -6.04
N ARG A 159 -13.30 8.01 -5.21
CA ARG A 159 -13.38 7.47 -3.85
C ARG A 159 -13.77 8.52 -2.82
#